data_d1a2cf3e53aea9a94f27a36621336c27
#
_entry.id   d1a2cf3e53aea9a94f27a36621336c27
#
_cell.length_a   1.000
_cell.length_b   1.000
_cell.length_c   1.000
_cell.angle_alpha   90.00
_cell.angle_beta   90.00
_cell.angle_gamma   90.00
#
_symmetry.space_group_name_H-M   'P 1'
#
loop_
_entity.id
_entity.type
_entity.pdbx_description
1 polymer ?
#
loop_
_entity_poly.entity_id
_entity_poly.type
_entity_poly.pdbx_seq_one_letter_code
_entity_poly.pdbx_strand_id
1 'polypeptide(L)' 'MLVVHVRVRQTDFAEIFEAMATWLERNNRPIEHFGTEVGDGGSILIKAQFDGDDLAELFRREFRGNYGD' A
#
# COMPACT_ATOMS: atom_id res chain seq x y z
N MET A 1 9.64 -2.59 -12.04
CA MET A 1 9.02 -1.92 -10.89
C MET A 1 7.55 -2.34 -10.79
N LEU A 2 7.14 -2.76 -9.62
CA LEU A 2 5.76 -3.16 -9.39
C LEU A 2 5.04 -2.14 -8.53
N VAL A 3 3.77 -1.92 -8.85
CA VAL A 3 2.92 -1.03 -8.05
C VAL A 3 1.78 -1.88 -7.48
N VAL A 4 1.62 -1.82 -6.16
CA VAL A 4 0.55 -2.53 -5.47
C VAL A 4 -0.53 -1.51 -5.09
N HIS A 5 -1.76 -1.79 -5.46
CA HIS A 5 -2.91 -0.94 -5.13
C HIS A 5 -3.69 -1.56 -3.99
N VAL A 6 -3.92 -0.79 -2.94
CA VAL A 6 -4.74 -1.22 -1.81
C VAL A 6 -5.87 -0.21 -1.63
N ARG A 7 -7.10 -0.67 -1.74
CA ARG A 7 -8.26 0.20 -1.55
C ARG A 7 -8.78 0.08 -0.14
N VAL A 8 -8.93 1.20 0.54
CA VAL A 8 -9.39 1.23 1.92
C VAL A 8 -10.50 2.27 2.07
N ARG A 9 -11.29 2.13 3.12
CA ARG A 9 -12.28 3.13 3.47
C ARG A 9 -11.58 4.33 4.08
N GLN A 10 -12.13 5.52 3.87
CA GLN A 10 -11.58 6.73 4.45
C GLN A 10 -11.47 6.63 5.97
N THR A 11 -12.45 5.99 6.61
CA THR A 11 -12.46 5.83 8.07
C THR A 11 -11.36 4.91 8.56
N ASP A 12 -10.87 3.99 7.72
CA ASP A 12 -9.85 3.03 8.09
C ASP A 12 -8.45 3.44 7.60
N PHE A 13 -8.38 4.53 6.85
CA PHE A 13 -7.13 4.91 6.18
C PHE A 13 -5.97 5.10 7.16
N ALA A 14 -6.18 5.84 8.23
CA ALA A 14 -5.09 6.13 9.17
C ALA A 14 -4.54 4.86 9.79
N GLU A 15 -5.42 3.94 10.18
CA GLU A 15 -5.04 2.68 10.79
C GLU A 15 -4.29 1.79 9.82
N ILE A 16 -4.81 1.67 8.61
CA ILE A 16 -4.17 0.83 7.59
C ILE A 16 -2.82 1.42 7.17
N PHE A 17 -2.77 2.74 6.98
CA PHE A 17 -1.54 3.39 6.58
C PHE A 17 -0.45 3.23 7.64
N GLU A 18 -0.81 3.34 8.91
CA GLU A 18 0.12 3.11 10.01
C GLU A 18 0.64 1.68 10.02
N ALA A 19 -0.25 0.71 9.78
CA ALA A 19 0.15 -0.68 9.68
C ALA A 19 1.13 -0.90 8.52
N MET A 20 0.90 -0.25 7.40
CA MET A 20 1.79 -0.32 6.25
C MET A 20 3.16 0.27 6.58
N ALA A 21 3.20 1.41 7.26
CA ALA A 21 4.45 2.04 7.64
C ALA A 21 5.26 1.13 8.56
N THR A 22 4.60 0.51 9.54
CA THR A 22 5.26 -0.42 10.45
C THR A 22 5.81 -1.64 9.70
N TRP A 23 5.02 -2.18 8.78
CA TRP A 23 5.43 -3.33 7.99
C TRP A 23 6.67 -3.00 7.15
N LEU A 24 6.67 -1.83 6.52
CA LEU A 24 7.79 -1.41 5.70
C LEU A 24 9.05 -1.17 6.51
N GLU A 25 8.92 -0.60 7.72
CA GLU A 25 10.07 -0.43 8.61
C GLU A 25 10.70 -1.76 8.96
N ARG A 26 9.89 -2.78 9.22
CA ARG A 26 10.39 -4.12 9.53
C ARG A 26 11.14 -4.73 8.35
N ASN A 27 10.82 -4.31 7.15
CA ASN A 27 11.45 -4.81 5.93
C ASN A 27 12.50 -3.86 5.39
N ASN A 28 12.93 -2.87 6.19
CA ASN A 28 13.97 -1.90 5.84
C ASN A 28 13.64 -1.12 4.56
N ARG A 29 12.38 -0.76 4.39
CA ARG A 29 11.94 0.02 3.23
C ARG A 29 11.35 1.35 3.67
N PRO A 30 11.71 2.44 3.00
CA PRO A 30 11.11 3.73 3.29
C PRO A 30 9.71 3.81 2.69
N ILE A 31 8.85 4.62 3.30
CA ILE A 31 7.49 4.82 2.77
C ILE A 31 7.44 5.93 1.70
N GLU A 32 8.58 6.29 1.17
CA GLU A 32 8.71 7.39 0.20
C GLU A 32 8.00 7.14 -1.12
N HIS A 33 7.74 5.87 -1.43
CA HIS A 33 7.17 5.49 -2.70
C HIS A 33 5.67 5.22 -2.63
N PHE A 34 5.00 5.87 -1.68
CA PHE A 34 3.56 5.73 -1.54
C PHE A 34 2.86 6.93 -2.16
N GLY A 35 1.78 6.67 -2.86
CA GLY A 35 0.86 7.68 -3.33
C GLY A 35 -0.54 7.33 -2.88
N THR A 36 -1.41 8.32 -2.80
CA THR A 36 -2.81 8.08 -2.47
C THR A 36 -3.71 8.84 -3.43
N GLU A 37 -4.86 8.25 -3.73
CA GLU A 37 -5.89 8.91 -4.53
C GLU A 37 -7.23 8.74 -3.85
N VAL A 38 -8.01 9.82 -3.80
CA VAL A 38 -9.37 9.76 -3.27
C VAL A 38 -10.27 9.19 -4.35
N GLY A 39 -10.98 8.12 -4.04
CA GLY A 39 -11.91 7.51 -4.95
C GLY A 39 -13.35 7.87 -4.61
N ASP A 40 -14.27 7.31 -5.38
CA ASP A 40 -15.69 7.52 -5.16
C ASP A 40 -16.17 6.81 -3.89
N GLY A 41 -17.22 7.34 -3.28
CA GLY A 41 -17.84 6.70 -2.14
C GLY A 41 -17.03 6.73 -0.86
N GLY A 42 -16.08 7.65 -0.74
CA GLY A 42 -15.28 7.80 0.47
C GLY A 42 -14.17 6.77 0.59
N SER A 43 -13.76 6.16 -0.52
CA SER A 43 -12.63 5.24 -0.52
C SER A 43 -11.34 5.98 -0.85
N ILE A 44 -10.22 5.39 -0.41
CA ILE A 44 -8.89 5.90 -0.73
C ILE A 44 -8.09 4.75 -1.34
N LEU A 45 -7.44 5.03 -2.46
CA LEU A 45 -6.57 4.07 -3.10
C LEU A 45 -5.13 4.38 -2.72
N ILE A 46 -4.47 3.41 -2.09
CA ILE A 46 -3.07 3.53 -1.72
C ILE A 46 -2.25 2.83 -2.78
N LYS A 47 -1.27 3.54 -3.34
CA LYS A 47 -0.38 3.00 -4.37
C LYS A 47 1.02 2.89 -3.77
N ALA A 48 1.54 1.67 -3.70
CA ALA A 48 2.87 1.42 -3.16
C ALA A 48 3.77 0.89 -4.26
N GLN A 49 4.93 1.50 -4.45
CA GLN A 49 5.89 1.08 -5.47
C GLN A 49 7.01 0.24 -4.85
N PHE A 50 7.36 -0.84 -5.53
CA PHE A 50 8.41 -1.74 -5.09
C PHE A 50 9.37 -2.04 -6.25
N ASP A 51 10.65 -2.11 -5.92
CA ASP A 51 11.67 -2.46 -6.90
C ASP A 51 11.79 -3.98 -7.08
N GLY A 52 11.49 -4.74 -6.03
CA GLY A 52 11.61 -6.19 -6.06
C GLY A 52 10.27 -6.89 -6.02
N ASP A 53 10.18 -8.00 -6.75
CA ASP A 53 8.95 -8.78 -6.86
C ASP A 53 8.58 -9.45 -5.54
N ASP A 54 9.57 -9.96 -4.81
CA ASP A 54 9.33 -10.70 -3.57
C ASP A 54 8.63 -9.83 -2.53
N LEU A 55 9.15 -8.63 -2.31
CA LEU A 55 8.59 -7.73 -1.34
C LEU A 55 7.22 -7.23 -1.76
N ALA A 56 7.04 -6.95 -3.06
CA ALA A 56 5.76 -6.52 -3.59
C ALA A 56 4.70 -7.60 -3.35
N GLU A 57 5.02 -8.85 -3.58
CA GLU A 57 4.07 -9.94 -3.39
C GLU A 57 3.72 -10.13 -1.91
N LEU A 58 4.69 -10.03 -1.02
CA LEU A 58 4.43 -10.12 0.42
C LEU A 58 3.53 -8.98 0.87
N PHE A 59 3.80 -7.77 0.41
CA PHE A 59 2.98 -6.61 0.75
C PHE A 59 1.55 -6.77 0.22
N ARG A 60 1.42 -7.21 -1.03
CA ARG A 60 0.10 -7.43 -1.63
C ARG A 60 -0.73 -8.42 -0.82
N ARG A 61 -0.10 -9.52 -0.38
CA ARG A 61 -0.79 -10.52 0.42
C ARG A 61 -1.17 -10.00 1.80
N GLU A 62 -0.26 -9.26 2.42
CA GLU A 62 -0.49 -8.76 3.78
C GLU A 62 -1.67 -7.79 3.82
N PHE A 63 -1.79 -6.93 2.83
CA PHE A 63 -2.80 -5.89 2.82
C PHE A 63 -3.91 -6.15 1.80
N ARG A 64 -3.95 -7.35 1.22
CA ARG A 64 -4.98 -7.77 0.26
C ARG A 64 -5.10 -6.81 -0.91
N GLY A 65 -3.95 -6.39 -1.42
CA GLY A 65 -3.91 -5.48 -2.54
C GLY A 65 -3.92 -6.19 -3.88
N ASN A 66 -3.90 -5.38 -4.94
CA ASN A 66 -3.82 -5.86 -6.31
C ASN A 66 -2.68 -5.15 -7.01
N TYR A 67 -2.09 -5.81 -8.01
CA TYR A 67 -1.08 -5.15 -8.82
C TYR A 67 -1.74 -4.10 -9.71
N GLY A 68 -1.13 -2.92 -9.77
CA GLY A 68 -1.56 -1.87 -10.65
C GLY A 68 -0.69 -1.78 -11.89
N ASP A 69 -1.19 -1.11 -12.88
CA ASP A 69 -0.44 -0.90 -14.12
C ASP A 69 0.43 0.35 -14.05
#